data_eb5d42beb7b2f120e48c8ad6463a45b4
#
_entry.id   eb5d42beb7b2f120e48c8ad6463a45b4
#
_cell.length_a   1.000
_cell.length_b   1.000
_cell.length_c   1.000
_cell.angle_alpha   90.00
_cell.angle_beta   90.00
_cell.angle_gamma   90.00
#
_symmetry.space_group_name_H-M   'P 1'
#
loop_
_entity.id
_entity.type
_entity.pdbx_description
1 polymer ?
#
loop_
_entity_poly.entity_id
_entity_poly.type
_entity_poly.pdbx_seq_one_letter_code
_entity_poly.pdbx_strand_id
1 'polypeptide(L)'
;MAVNRLNNPVAKVAPEQRVGGIDDINCKIDGVEGESEDAKHKGWVHVESIAGGVANAGAFGFGGGGGSGKAQWQDLTIRGRFDKCFATLMKKCAAGEHIGSVEISACKAGGSQQEFLNIKMTNVLISSLNLSGAESTEPMFDCGFNFQKIKVEGKSQSSTGSMGGAVVAEWDVKLNS
;
A
#
# COMPACT_ATOMS: atom_id res chain seq x y z
N MET A 1 -8.37 40.80 50.01
CA MET A 1 -7.62 40.90 48.74
C MET A 1 -7.96 39.69 47.90
N ALA A 2 -8.79 39.87 46.88
CA ALA A 2 -9.20 38.79 45.98
C ALA A 2 -8.23 38.73 44.82
N VAL A 3 -7.58 37.57 44.62
CA VAL A 3 -6.68 37.32 43.48
C VAL A 3 -7.53 36.85 42.31
N ASN A 4 -7.58 37.67 41.26
CA ASN A 4 -8.30 37.46 40.05
C ASN A 4 -7.59 36.33 39.22
N ARG A 5 -8.22 35.16 39.12
CA ARG A 5 -7.76 34.12 38.22
C ARG A 5 -8.36 34.38 36.83
N LEU A 6 -7.52 34.83 35.94
CA LEU A 6 -7.86 34.95 34.53
C LEU A 6 -8.25 33.57 33.99
N ASN A 7 -9.55 33.36 33.75
CA ASN A 7 -10.08 32.27 32.93
C ASN A 7 -9.67 32.53 31.47
N ASN A 8 -8.55 31.96 31.10
CA ASN A 8 -8.19 31.89 29.69
C ASN A 8 -8.90 30.64 29.12
N PRO A 9 -9.85 30.75 28.18
CA PRO A 9 -10.42 29.59 27.56
C PRO A 9 -9.31 28.94 26.74
N VAL A 10 -8.92 27.72 27.14
CA VAL A 10 -8.08 26.87 26.30
C VAL A 10 -8.83 26.70 24.99
N ALA A 11 -8.35 27.39 23.96
CA ALA A 11 -8.85 27.20 22.61
C ALA A 11 -8.72 25.69 22.32
N LYS A 12 -9.84 25.01 22.11
CA LYS A 12 -9.87 23.68 21.55
C LYS A 12 -9.20 23.80 20.18
N VAL A 13 -7.94 23.37 20.10
CA VAL A 13 -7.27 23.16 18.82
C VAL A 13 -8.14 22.16 18.09
N ALA A 14 -8.81 22.61 17.06
CA ALA A 14 -9.52 21.74 16.14
C ALA A 14 -8.50 20.68 15.65
N PRO A 15 -8.90 19.39 15.50
CA PRO A 15 -8.00 18.41 14.96
C PRO A 15 -7.48 18.95 13.63
N GLU A 16 -6.17 19.17 13.53
CA GLU A 16 -5.52 19.55 12.28
C GLU A 16 -6.00 18.56 11.22
N GLN A 17 -6.71 19.08 10.24
CA GLN A 17 -7.01 18.32 9.04
C GLN A 17 -5.66 17.96 8.43
N ARG A 18 -5.27 16.70 8.55
CA ARG A 18 -4.08 16.17 7.87
C ARG A 18 -4.34 16.23 6.37
N VAL A 19 -4.01 17.37 5.78
CA VAL A 19 -4.04 17.56 4.34
C VAL A 19 -2.94 16.66 3.77
N GLY A 20 -3.31 15.55 3.14
CA GLY A 20 -2.42 14.71 2.35
C GLY A 20 -2.14 13.29 2.84
N GLY A 21 -2.84 12.78 3.86
CA GLY A 21 -2.74 11.35 4.25
C GLY A 21 -3.44 10.42 3.25
N ILE A 22 -3.04 9.14 3.25
CA ILE A 22 -3.80 8.05 2.64
C ILE A 22 -5.01 7.83 3.55
N ASP A 23 -6.21 7.83 2.96
CA ASP A 23 -7.45 7.62 3.72
C ASP A 23 -7.94 6.18 3.59
N ASP A 24 -7.75 5.62 2.41
CA ASP A 24 -8.25 4.29 2.10
C ASP A 24 -7.32 3.55 1.14
N ILE A 25 -6.96 2.32 1.50
CA ILE A 25 -6.17 1.42 0.67
C ILE A 25 -6.94 0.14 0.50
N ASN A 26 -7.16 -0.26 -0.74
CA ASN A 26 -7.81 -1.51 -1.09
C ASN A 26 -6.91 -2.36 -2.00
N CYS A 27 -6.95 -3.68 -1.81
CA CYS A 27 -6.17 -4.63 -2.57
C CYS A 27 -7.07 -5.67 -3.25
N LYS A 28 -7.00 -5.76 -4.56
CA LYS A 28 -7.64 -6.82 -5.35
C LYS A 28 -6.62 -7.90 -5.63
N ILE A 29 -6.97 -9.14 -5.33
CA ILE A 29 -6.12 -10.32 -5.55
C ILE A 29 -6.93 -11.31 -6.37
N ASP A 30 -6.43 -11.72 -7.52
CA ASP A 30 -7.13 -12.67 -8.39
C ASP A 30 -7.44 -13.98 -7.66
N GLY A 31 -8.72 -14.37 -7.69
CA GLY A 31 -9.20 -15.58 -7.03
C GLY A 31 -9.28 -15.49 -5.51
N VAL A 32 -9.22 -14.27 -4.95
CA VAL A 32 -9.39 -14.02 -3.50
C VAL A 32 -10.45 -12.94 -3.32
N GLU A 33 -11.46 -13.21 -2.50
CA GLU A 33 -12.52 -12.27 -2.16
C GLU A 33 -12.32 -11.76 -0.74
N GLY A 34 -12.23 -10.42 -0.61
CA GLY A 34 -12.18 -9.70 0.66
C GLY A 34 -13.56 -9.23 1.12
N GLU A 35 -13.59 -8.44 2.19
CA GLU A 35 -14.81 -7.96 2.84
C GLU A 35 -15.04 -6.45 2.66
N SER A 36 -14.27 -5.78 1.78
CA SER A 36 -14.49 -4.35 1.54
C SER A 36 -15.89 -4.09 0.98
N GLU A 37 -16.63 -3.20 1.63
CA GLU A 37 -17.94 -2.71 1.20
C GLU A 37 -17.84 -1.37 0.45
N ASP A 38 -16.62 -0.88 0.22
CA ASP A 38 -16.39 0.35 -0.51
C ASP A 38 -17.05 0.30 -1.90
N ALA A 39 -17.71 1.40 -2.29
CA ALA A 39 -18.50 1.44 -3.52
C ALA A 39 -17.68 1.17 -4.80
N LYS A 40 -16.39 1.54 -4.81
CA LYS A 40 -15.47 1.34 -5.94
C LYS A 40 -14.65 0.05 -5.83
N HIS A 41 -14.49 -0.46 -4.60
CA HIS A 41 -13.61 -1.58 -4.28
C HIS A 41 -14.36 -2.72 -3.57
N LYS A 42 -15.63 -2.93 -3.93
CA LYS A 42 -16.46 -3.98 -3.32
C LYS A 42 -15.83 -5.37 -3.50
N GLY A 43 -15.70 -6.09 -2.39
CA GLY A 43 -15.10 -7.43 -2.37
C GLY A 43 -13.56 -7.44 -2.46
N TRP A 44 -12.92 -6.28 -2.40
CA TRP A 44 -11.47 -6.17 -2.25
C TRP A 44 -11.06 -6.37 -0.78
N VAL A 45 -9.79 -6.55 -0.54
CA VAL A 45 -9.22 -6.62 0.81
C VAL A 45 -8.91 -5.20 1.27
N HIS A 46 -9.45 -4.81 2.44
CA HIS A 46 -9.07 -3.54 3.05
C HIS A 46 -7.66 -3.63 3.65
N VAL A 47 -6.83 -2.63 3.39
CA VAL A 47 -5.40 -2.60 3.74
C VAL A 47 -5.11 -1.37 4.58
N GLU A 48 -4.41 -1.53 5.68
CA GLU A 48 -4.00 -0.42 6.55
C GLU A 48 -2.63 0.16 6.18
N SER A 49 -1.74 -0.66 5.65
CA SER A 49 -0.43 -0.21 5.20
C SER A 49 0.14 -1.07 4.09
N ILE A 50 1.00 -0.46 3.28
CA ILE A 50 1.78 -1.11 2.23
C ILE A 50 3.27 -0.80 2.44
N ALA A 51 4.12 -1.76 2.14
CA ALA A 51 5.57 -1.61 2.19
C ALA A 51 6.22 -2.39 1.05
N GLY A 52 7.29 -1.86 0.51
CA GLY A 52 8.06 -2.48 -0.56
C GLY A 52 9.07 -1.49 -1.12
N GLY A 53 9.94 -1.94 -2.00
CA GLY A 53 10.93 -1.06 -2.58
C GLY A 53 11.81 -1.74 -3.63
N VAL A 54 12.68 -0.95 -4.20
CA VAL A 54 13.70 -1.39 -5.15
C VAL A 54 15.04 -0.74 -4.77
N ALA A 55 16.11 -1.53 -4.84
CA ALA A 55 17.47 -1.07 -4.64
C ALA A 55 18.32 -1.36 -5.87
N ASN A 56 19.28 -0.48 -6.13
CA ASN A 56 20.29 -0.72 -7.15
C ASN A 56 21.67 -0.49 -6.50
N ALA A 57 22.51 -1.50 -6.53
CA ALA A 57 23.89 -1.43 -6.08
C ALA A 57 24.73 -0.64 -7.11
N GLY A 58 24.67 0.69 -7.05
CA GLY A 58 25.52 1.56 -7.87
C GLY A 58 26.97 1.50 -7.40
N ALA A 59 27.90 1.15 -8.29
CA ALA A 59 29.33 1.17 -8.03
C ALA A 59 29.94 2.51 -8.56
N PHE A 60 29.51 3.63 -8.03
CA PHE A 60 30.20 4.91 -8.27
C PHE A 60 31.46 4.96 -7.36
N GLY A 61 32.63 4.81 -7.94
CA GLY A 61 33.89 5.04 -7.22
C GLY A 61 34.94 3.91 -7.24
N PHE A 62 34.69 2.77 -7.84
CA PHE A 62 35.68 1.72 -8.02
C PHE A 62 35.92 1.45 -9.52
N GLY A 63 37.01 2.06 -10.07
CA GLY A 63 37.51 1.78 -11.42
C GLY A 63 36.64 2.33 -12.56
N GLY A 64 37.24 3.02 -13.49
CA GLY A 64 36.73 3.81 -14.63
C GLY A 64 35.57 3.33 -15.50
N GLY A 65 34.51 2.80 -14.94
CA GLY A 65 33.27 2.46 -15.63
C GLY A 65 32.13 2.39 -14.64
N GLY A 66 31.27 3.42 -14.59
CA GLY A 66 30.03 3.39 -13.80
C GLY A 66 29.07 2.33 -14.35
N GLY A 67 29.17 1.08 -13.89
CA GLY A 67 28.21 0.04 -14.16
C GLY A 67 27.01 0.17 -13.20
N SER A 68 25.77 0.28 -13.73
CA SER A 68 24.59 0.09 -12.92
C SER A 68 24.45 -1.37 -12.55
N GLY A 69 24.33 -1.67 -11.26
CA GLY A 69 23.98 -3.01 -10.79
C GLY A 69 22.57 -3.42 -11.28
N LYS A 70 22.25 -4.70 -11.19
CA LYS A 70 20.89 -5.19 -11.44
C LYS A 70 19.96 -4.69 -10.35
N ALA A 71 18.78 -4.21 -10.73
CA ALA A 71 17.75 -3.81 -9.77
C ALA A 71 17.33 -4.98 -8.88
N GLN A 72 17.31 -4.76 -7.59
CA GLN A 72 16.86 -5.74 -6.57
C GLN A 72 15.53 -5.26 -6.00
N TRP A 73 14.48 -5.98 -6.33
CA TRP A 73 13.14 -5.70 -5.84
C TRP A 73 12.89 -6.44 -4.53
N GLN A 74 12.32 -5.74 -3.58
CA GLN A 74 11.78 -6.33 -2.37
C GLN A 74 10.35 -6.79 -2.64
N ASP A 75 9.91 -7.82 -1.91
CA ASP A 75 8.51 -8.20 -1.93
C ASP A 75 7.64 -7.04 -1.48
N LEU A 76 6.50 -6.86 -2.13
CA LEU A 76 5.52 -5.87 -1.71
C LEU A 76 4.63 -6.50 -0.64
N THR A 77 4.59 -5.90 0.53
CA THR A 77 3.84 -6.38 1.68
C THR A 77 2.64 -5.49 1.94
N ILE A 78 1.49 -6.10 2.16
CA ILE A 78 0.29 -5.45 2.69
C ILE A 78 0.06 -5.90 4.13
N ARG A 79 -0.48 -4.99 4.94
CA ARG A 79 -0.98 -5.28 6.29
C ARG A 79 -2.43 -4.87 6.37
N GLY A 80 -3.27 -5.74 6.91
CA GLY A 80 -4.69 -5.50 7.08
C GLY A 80 -5.26 -6.20 8.30
N ARG A 81 -6.50 -5.87 8.66
CA ARG A 81 -7.24 -6.58 9.69
C ARG A 81 -7.62 -7.96 9.18
N PHE A 82 -7.78 -8.90 10.11
CA PHE A 82 -8.21 -10.25 9.75
C PHE A 82 -9.54 -10.20 8.98
N ASP A 83 -9.55 -10.86 7.84
CA ASP A 83 -10.63 -10.90 6.86
C ASP A 83 -10.78 -12.36 6.38
N LYS A 84 -11.95 -12.74 5.89
CA LYS A 84 -12.23 -14.07 5.32
C LYS A 84 -11.24 -14.48 4.23
N CYS A 85 -10.62 -13.51 3.55
CA CYS A 85 -9.59 -13.73 2.54
C CYS A 85 -8.38 -14.52 3.06
N PHE A 86 -8.08 -14.41 4.37
CA PHE A 86 -6.90 -15.02 4.99
C PHE A 86 -6.81 -16.53 4.75
N ALA A 87 -7.93 -17.26 4.87
CA ALA A 87 -7.95 -18.71 4.65
C ALA A 87 -7.58 -19.08 3.20
N THR A 88 -8.04 -18.29 2.23
CA THR A 88 -7.71 -18.50 0.81
C THR A 88 -6.25 -18.14 0.54
N LEU A 89 -5.76 -17.03 1.10
CA LEU A 89 -4.36 -16.63 1.00
C LEU A 89 -3.42 -17.69 1.59
N MET A 90 -3.79 -18.28 2.74
CA MET A 90 -3.03 -19.34 3.38
C MET A 90 -2.89 -20.57 2.48
N LYS A 91 -3.99 -21.01 1.85
CA LYS A 91 -3.96 -22.14 0.91
C LYS A 91 -3.07 -21.85 -0.30
N LYS A 92 -3.20 -20.66 -0.90
CA LYS A 92 -2.39 -20.26 -2.06
C LYS A 92 -0.91 -20.15 -1.69
N CYS A 93 -0.58 -19.58 -0.53
CA CYS A 93 0.79 -19.50 -0.03
C CYS A 93 1.38 -20.89 0.19
N ALA A 94 0.69 -21.78 0.91
CA ALA A 94 1.16 -23.13 1.20
C ALA A 94 1.32 -23.99 -0.05
N ALA A 95 0.48 -23.81 -1.05
CA ALA A 95 0.54 -24.52 -2.32
C ALA A 95 1.56 -23.92 -3.31
N GLY A 96 2.11 -22.74 -3.06
CA GLY A 96 2.93 -22.02 -4.03
C GLY A 96 2.15 -21.68 -5.32
N GLU A 97 0.86 -21.39 -5.17
CA GLU A 97 -0.01 -21.14 -6.32
C GLU A 97 0.25 -19.77 -6.93
N HIS A 98 0.42 -19.71 -8.26
CA HIS A 98 0.55 -18.46 -8.98
C HIS A 98 -0.78 -17.71 -9.03
N ILE A 99 -0.71 -16.41 -8.77
CA ILE A 99 -1.81 -15.47 -8.87
C ILE A 99 -1.61 -14.62 -10.12
N GLY A 100 -2.60 -14.51 -10.97
CA GLY A 100 -2.51 -13.78 -12.24
C GLY A 100 -2.15 -12.32 -12.02
N SER A 101 -2.88 -11.64 -11.13
CA SER A 101 -2.62 -10.24 -10.80
C SER A 101 -2.99 -9.89 -9.36
N VAL A 102 -2.28 -8.88 -8.82
CA VAL A 102 -2.60 -8.17 -7.58
C VAL A 102 -2.60 -6.70 -7.89
N GLU A 103 -3.66 -6.00 -7.49
CA GLU A 103 -3.81 -4.57 -7.71
C GLU A 103 -4.08 -3.86 -6.37
N ILE A 104 -3.33 -2.80 -6.10
CA ILE A 104 -3.49 -1.98 -4.90
C ILE A 104 -3.89 -0.59 -5.33
N SER A 105 -5.01 -0.12 -4.82
CA SER A 105 -5.53 1.24 -5.01
C SER A 105 -5.48 2.00 -3.70
N ALA A 106 -4.84 3.18 -3.71
CA ALA A 106 -4.83 4.08 -2.57
C ALA A 106 -5.50 5.41 -2.93
N CYS A 107 -6.47 5.79 -2.11
CA CYS A 107 -7.27 6.99 -2.28
C CYS A 107 -6.95 8.03 -1.19
N LYS A 108 -7.08 9.31 -1.55
CA LYS A 108 -6.98 10.42 -0.60
C LYS A 108 -8.32 10.73 0.02
N ALA A 109 -8.27 11.25 1.25
CA ALA A 109 -9.42 11.81 1.94
C ALA A 109 -10.02 12.97 1.13
N GLY A 110 -11.34 12.96 0.98
CA GLY A 110 -12.08 14.01 0.30
C GLY A 110 -13.41 13.49 -0.25
N GLY A 111 -14.36 14.37 -0.50
CA GLY A 111 -15.76 14.04 -0.85
C GLY A 111 -15.95 13.21 -2.14
N SER A 112 -14.91 12.98 -2.93
CA SER A 112 -14.86 12.00 -3.99
C SER A 112 -13.57 11.21 -3.81
N GLN A 113 -13.65 9.93 -3.43
CA GLN A 113 -12.48 9.04 -3.34
C GLN A 113 -11.64 9.14 -4.62
N GLN A 114 -10.54 9.90 -4.52
CA GLN A 114 -9.64 10.13 -5.64
C GLN A 114 -8.43 9.21 -5.50
N GLU A 115 -8.35 8.22 -6.37
CA GLU A 115 -7.18 7.36 -6.46
C GLU A 115 -5.96 8.19 -6.90
N PHE A 116 -4.94 8.22 -6.06
CA PHE A 116 -3.68 8.91 -6.35
C PHE A 116 -2.51 7.96 -6.55
N LEU A 117 -2.64 6.70 -6.11
CA LEU A 117 -1.65 5.67 -6.29
C LEU A 117 -2.36 4.38 -6.70
N ASN A 118 -1.90 3.79 -7.80
CA ASN A 118 -2.29 2.45 -8.24
C ASN A 118 -1.03 1.62 -8.46
N ILE A 119 -0.97 0.45 -7.87
CA ILE A 119 0.13 -0.52 -8.05
C ILE A 119 -0.48 -1.81 -8.58
N LYS A 120 -0.05 -2.24 -9.76
CA LYS A 120 -0.46 -3.50 -10.35
C LYS A 120 0.73 -4.43 -10.51
N MET A 121 0.64 -5.61 -9.91
CA MET A 121 1.61 -6.67 -10.05
C MET A 121 1.03 -7.80 -10.90
N THR A 122 1.86 -8.44 -11.71
CA THR A 122 1.46 -9.54 -12.59
C THR A 122 2.37 -10.75 -12.38
N ASN A 123 1.78 -11.93 -12.46
CA ASN A 123 2.41 -13.22 -12.20
C ASN A 123 3.05 -13.22 -10.81
N VAL A 124 2.18 -13.31 -9.80
CA VAL A 124 2.49 -13.09 -8.39
C VAL A 124 2.51 -14.41 -7.63
N LEU A 125 3.41 -14.52 -6.66
CA LEU A 125 3.43 -15.56 -5.63
C LEU A 125 3.31 -14.92 -4.27
N ILE A 126 2.54 -15.53 -3.36
CA ILE A 126 2.56 -15.15 -1.95
C ILE A 126 3.84 -15.71 -1.34
N SER A 127 4.76 -14.83 -0.99
CA SER A 127 6.06 -15.19 -0.40
C SER A 127 6.00 -15.37 1.11
N SER A 128 5.05 -14.70 1.76
CA SER A 128 4.84 -14.81 3.21
C SER A 128 3.41 -14.46 3.58
N LEU A 129 2.90 -15.11 4.62
CA LEU A 129 1.61 -14.77 5.23
C LEU A 129 1.73 -14.97 6.73
N ASN A 130 1.53 -13.92 7.50
CA ASN A 130 1.64 -13.92 8.96
C ASN A 130 0.34 -13.45 9.57
N LEU A 131 -0.03 -14.03 10.71
CA LEU A 131 -1.16 -13.61 11.53
C LEU A 131 -0.63 -13.18 12.89
N SER A 132 -1.06 -12.04 13.35
CA SER A 132 -0.75 -11.51 14.67
C SER A 132 -2.02 -11.11 15.39
N GLY A 133 -2.10 -11.39 16.68
CA GLY A 133 -3.22 -11.02 17.52
C GLY A 133 -2.84 -11.14 18.99
N ALA A 134 -3.54 -10.40 19.83
CA ALA A 134 -3.45 -10.49 21.29
C ALA A 134 -4.83 -10.41 21.89
N GLU A 135 -4.96 -10.81 23.16
CA GLU A 135 -6.22 -10.69 23.89
C GLU A 135 -6.75 -9.24 23.84
N SER A 136 -8.04 -9.09 23.57
CA SER A 136 -8.72 -7.78 23.46
C SER A 136 -8.27 -6.88 22.31
N THR A 137 -7.52 -7.41 21.33
CA THR A 137 -7.15 -6.68 20.11
C THR A 137 -7.69 -7.38 18.87
N GLU A 138 -7.98 -6.61 17.84
CA GLU A 138 -8.37 -7.16 16.54
C GLU A 138 -7.18 -7.85 15.87
N PRO A 139 -7.32 -9.09 15.38
CA PRO A 139 -6.22 -9.77 14.71
C PRO A 139 -5.82 -9.05 13.42
N MET A 140 -4.52 -9.01 13.15
CA MET A 140 -3.93 -8.41 11.96
C MET A 140 -3.20 -9.46 11.15
N PHE A 141 -3.16 -9.29 9.84
CA PHE A 141 -2.31 -10.12 8.98
C PHE A 141 -1.37 -9.28 8.13
N ASP A 142 -0.23 -9.88 7.79
CA ASP A 142 0.74 -9.35 6.85
C ASP A 142 0.88 -10.36 5.70
N CYS A 143 0.79 -9.90 4.45
CA CYS A 143 0.93 -10.73 3.26
C CYS A 143 1.97 -10.13 2.33
N GLY A 144 3.03 -10.90 2.03
CA GLY A 144 4.08 -10.53 1.11
C GLY A 144 3.86 -11.12 -0.28
N PHE A 145 4.08 -10.30 -1.30
CA PHE A 145 3.93 -10.65 -2.71
C PHE A 145 5.27 -10.55 -3.43
N ASN A 146 5.73 -11.66 -3.97
CA ASN A 146 6.79 -11.69 -4.96
C ASN A 146 6.14 -11.65 -6.35
N PHE A 147 6.68 -10.89 -7.28
CA PHE A 147 6.06 -10.62 -8.58
C PHE A 147 7.08 -10.64 -9.73
N GLN A 148 6.59 -10.98 -10.91
CA GLN A 148 7.39 -10.88 -12.12
C GLN A 148 7.38 -9.47 -12.70
N LYS A 149 6.21 -8.82 -12.73
CA LYS A 149 6.05 -7.47 -13.28
C LYS A 149 5.35 -6.56 -12.27
N ILE A 150 5.75 -5.30 -12.28
CA ILE A 150 5.11 -4.26 -11.49
C ILE A 150 4.87 -3.02 -12.35
N LYS A 151 3.69 -2.45 -12.22
CA LYS A 151 3.33 -1.15 -12.77
C LYS A 151 2.89 -0.25 -11.62
N VAL A 152 3.45 0.93 -11.55
CA VAL A 152 3.08 1.94 -10.55
C VAL A 152 2.58 3.17 -11.29
N GLU A 153 1.40 3.64 -10.92
CA GLU A 153 0.78 4.85 -11.43
C GLU A 153 0.53 5.81 -10.27
N GLY A 154 1.14 6.99 -10.35
CA GLY A 154 0.99 8.05 -9.36
C GLY A 154 0.36 9.29 -9.98
N LYS A 155 -0.61 9.90 -9.28
CA LYS A 155 -1.26 11.16 -9.69
C LYS A 155 -1.01 12.23 -8.64
N SER A 156 -0.54 13.39 -9.06
CA SER A 156 -0.42 14.56 -8.17
C SER A 156 -1.79 15.20 -7.97
N GLN A 157 -2.03 15.73 -6.77
CA GLN A 157 -3.21 16.53 -6.49
C GLN A 157 -2.78 18.00 -6.36
N SER A 158 -3.50 18.89 -7.05
CA SER A 158 -3.28 20.34 -6.90
C SER A 158 -3.80 20.84 -5.56
N SER A 159 -3.36 22.01 -5.14
CA SER A 159 -3.86 22.69 -3.94
C SER A 159 -5.38 22.98 -3.99
N THR A 160 -5.97 22.97 -5.18
CA THR A 160 -7.42 23.14 -5.42
C THR A 160 -8.19 21.81 -5.41
N GLY A 161 -7.52 20.67 -5.14
CA GLY A 161 -8.17 19.36 -5.07
C GLY A 161 -8.32 18.63 -6.42
N SER A 162 -7.94 19.25 -7.54
CA SER A 162 -7.97 18.57 -8.84
C SER A 162 -6.79 17.61 -9.00
N MET A 163 -7.03 16.45 -9.64
CA MET A 163 -5.99 15.48 -9.95
C MET A 163 -5.19 15.94 -11.18
N GLY A 164 -3.88 15.89 -11.07
CA GLY A 164 -2.95 16.12 -12.17
C GLY A 164 -2.79 14.92 -13.08
N GLY A 165 -1.94 15.05 -14.09
CA GLY A 165 -1.58 13.96 -14.98
C GLY A 165 -0.96 12.79 -14.23
N ALA A 166 -1.20 11.57 -14.71
CA ALA A 166 -0.58 10.37 -14.17
C ALA A 166 0.88 10.25 -14.62
N VAL A 167 1.75 9.88 -13.67
CA VAL A 167 3.10 9.42 -13.95
C VAL A 167 3.10 7.91 -13.80
N VAL A 168 3.51 7.19 -14.83
CA VAL A 168 3.49 5.73 -14.89
C VAL A 168 4.90 5.20 -15.03
N ALA A 169 5.24 4.20 -14.21
CA ALA A 169 6.45 3.39 -14.34
C ALA A 169 6.07 1.91 -14.39
N GLU A 170 6.72 1.16 -15.28
CA GLU A 170 6.52 -0.28 -15.41
C GLU A 170 7.88 -0.98 -15.46
N TRP A 171 7.98 -2.16 -14.85
CA TRP A 171 9.20 -2.93 -14.83
C TRP A 171 8.94 -4.42 -14.86
N ASP A 172 9.70 -5.15 -15.68
CA ASP A 172 9.75 -6.61 -15.66
C ASP A 172 11.00 -7.07 -14.92
N VAL A 173 10.79 -7.65 -13.74
CA VAL A 173 11.88 -8.10 -12.85
C VAL A 173 12.71 -9.21 -13.49
N LYS A 174 12.06 -10.08 -14.27
CA LYS A 174 12.73 -11.19 -14.97
C LYS A 174 13.61 -10.69 -16.11
N LEU A 175 13.13 -9.71 -16.86
CA LEU A 175 13.87 -9.10 -17.97
C LEU A 175 14.83 -8.01 -17.52
N ASN A 176 14.63 -7.49 -16.33
CA ASN A 176 15.37 -6.34 -15.76
C ASN A 176 15.23 -5.07 -16.61
N SER A 177 14.02 -4.79 -17.11
CA SER A 177 13.69 -3.67 -18.01
C SER A 177 12.27 -3.16 -17.77
#